data_99f710ab94e1773121686c422063e8f4
#
_entry.id   99f710ab94e1773121686c422063e8f4
#
_cell.length_a   1.000
_cell.length_b   1.000
_cell.length_c   1.000
_cell.angle_alpha   90.00
_cell.angle_beta   90.00
_cell.angle_gamma   90.00
#
_symmetry.space_group_name_H-M   'P 1'
#
loop_
_entity.id
_entity.type
_entity.pdbx_description
1 polymer ?
#
loop_
_entity_poly.entity_id
_entity_poly.type
_entity_poly.pdbx_seq_one_letter_code
_entity_poly.pdbx_strand_id
1 'polypeptide(L)'
;MLAACRKVLRFSAALIAAHLCAYALADEVGDVYGGISYSQTTAKDESSRNLGTYKPTTIGIGLSMVVVPNLALDGYVFTALNDSTQALTATSSMTVNAQEGYGFNLRPYMSLRPAWSIYAKLGRQYGTQETTIRRIAGAATTSTTYAHTIYGLGLSHNLDAHWGIGADYTRAKRIPSEQTSTSLISIGLRYKF
;
A
#
# COMPACT_ATOMS: atom_id res chain seq x y z
N MET A 1 -19.54 -5.39 -21.54
CA MET A 1 -19.66 -3.98 -21.20
C MET A 1 -20.30 -3.69 -19.83
N LEU A 2 -21.41 -4.32 -19.46
CA LEU A 2 -22.09 -4.10 -18.16
C LEU A 2 -21.28 -4.51 -16.90
N ALA A 3 -20.41 -5.51 -17.00
CA ALA A 3 -19.58 -5.96 -15.87
C ALA A 3 -18.46 -4.96 -15.52
N ALA A 4 -17.89 -4.27 -16.51
CA ALA A 4 -16.88 -3.24 -16.29
C ALA A 4 -17.49 -1.98 -15.64
N CYS A 5 -18.70 -1.62 -16.03
CA CYS A 5 -19.43 -0.48 -15.47
C CYS A 5 -19.80 -0.69 -13.98
N ARG A 6 -20.16 -1.93 -13.58
CA ARG A 6 -20.42 -2.26 -12.17
C ARG A 6 -19.17 -2.25 -11.30
N LYS A 7 -18.00 -2.60 -11.83
CA LYS A 7 -16.73 -2.50 -11.12
C LYS A 7 -16.34 -1.03 -10.89
N VAL A 8 -16.47 -0.20 -11.91
CA VAL A 8 -16.19 1.24 -11.82
C VAL A 8 -17.14 1.93 -10.83
N LEU A 9 -18.43 1.56 -10.80
CA LEU A 9 -19.41 2.16 -9.88
C LEU A 9 -19.18 1.76 -8.42
N ARG A 10 -18.78 0.52 -8.15
CA ARG A 10 -18.36 0.06 -6.81
C ARG A 10 -17.06 0.73 -6.37
N PHE A 11 -16.17 0.98 -7.30
CA PHE A 11 -14.93 1.74 -7.10
C PHE A 11 -15.24 3.20 -6.72
N SER A 12 -16.17 3.85 -7.42
CA SER A 12 -16.55 5.24 -7.13
C SER A 12 -17.18 5.40 -5.75
N ALA A 13 -17.99 4.45 -5.29
CA ALA A 13 -18.59 4.48 -3.96
C ALA A 13 -17.56 4.22 -2.85
N ALA A 14 -16.59 3.31 -3.06
CA ALA A 14 -15.47 3.11 -2.16
C ALA A 14 -14.50 4.31 -2.17
N LEU A 15 -14.31 4.95 -3.33
CA LEU A 15 -13.53 6.17 -3.46
C LEU A 15 -14.13 7.35 -2.68
N ILE A 16 -15.44 7.52 -2.67
CA ILE A 16 -16.12 8.60 -1.96
C ILE A 16 -16.09 8.39 -0.44
N ALA A 17 -16.19 7.15 0.03
CA ALA A 17 -16.09 6.80 1.45
C ALA A 17 -14.65 6.79 2.00
N ALA A 18 -13.67 6.67 1.12
CA ALA A 18 -12.26 6.51 1.45
C ALA A 18 -11.43 7.79 1.28
N HIS A 19 -12.07 8.91 1.05
CA HIS A 19 -11.39 10.18 0.83
C HIS A 19 -10.89 10.74 2.12
N LEU A 20 -9.74 10.38 2.59
CA LEU A 20 -9.12 11.18 3.65
C LEU A 20 -8.02 10.42 4.40
N CYS A 21 -6.87 10.13 3.84
CA CYS A 21 -5.76 9.68 4.67
C CYS A 21 -4.50 10.41 4.42
N ALA A 22 -3.99 10.92 5.41
CA ALA A 22 -2.88 11.81 5.33
C ALA A 22 -1.71 11.36 6.16
N TYR A 23 -0.63 11.87 5.81
CA TYR A 23 0.56 11.86 6.59
C TYR A 23 0.56 13.12 7.46
N ALA A 24 0.55 12.99 8.73
CA ALA A 24 0.43 14.15 9.59
C ALA A 24 1.73 14.92 9.72
N LEU A 25 1.62 16.19 9.54
CA LEU A 25 2.14 17.18 10.44
C LEU A 25 0.95 17.66 11.26
N ALA A 26 0.41 16.81 12.05
CA ALA A 26 -0.59 17.19 12.99
C ALA A 26 0.12 17.67 14.21
N ASP A 27 -0.03 18.90 14.46
CA ASP A 27 0.48 19.50 15.67
C ASP A 27 -0.56 19.39 16.78
N GLU A 28 -1.84 19.13 16.43
CA GLU A 28 -2.95 19.09 17.37
C GLU A 28 -3.75 17.79 17.29
N VAL A 29 -4.21 17.32 18.46
CA VAL A 29 -5.10 16.18 18.57
C VAL A 29 -6.44 16.50 17.91
N GLY A 30 -6.92 15.60 17.05
CA GLY A 30 -8.13 15.80 16.27
C GLY A 30 -7.88 16.26 14.83
N ASP A 31 -6.67 16.65 14.46
CA ASP A 31 -6.33 16.96 13.08
C ASP A 31 -6.58 15.77 12.16
N VAL A 32 -7.24 16.02 11.04
CA VAL A 32 -7.60 15.03 10.03
C VAL A 32 -6.94 15.36 8.70
N TYR A 33 -6.48 14.34 8.03
CA TYR A 33 -5.75 14.46 6.76
C TYR A 33 -6.28 13.47 5.73
N GLY A 34 -6.30 13.87 4.49
CA GLY A 34 -6.61 13.07 3.32
C GLY A 34 -5.44 12.97 2.36
N GLY A 35 -5.22 11.84 1.73
CA GLY A 35 -4.11 11.72 0.80
C GLY A 35 -4.24 10.60 -0.22
N ILE A 36 -3.38 10.74 -1.22
CA ILE A 36 -3.16 9.72 -2.25
C ILE A 36 -1.73 9.23 -2.15
N SER A 37 -1.51 7.97 -2.46
CA SER A 37 -0.18 7.36 -2.46
C SER A 37 0.03 6.49 -3.68
N TYR A 38 1.24 6.50 -4.18
CA TYR A 38 1.77 5.54 -5.13
C TYR A 38 2.76 4.65 -4.41
N SER A 39 2.65 3.34 -4.59
CA SER A 39 3.53 2.38 -3.92
C SER A 39 4.05 1.36 -4.92
N GLN A 40 5.34 1.05 -4.82
CA GLN A 40 5.95 -0.10 -5.49
C GLN A 40 6.24 -1.18 -4.46
N THR A 41 5.62 -2.32 -4.65
CA THR A 41 5.87 -3.52 -3.85
C THR A 41 7.04 -4.29 -4.46
N THR A 42 7.96 -4.74 -3.64
CA THR A 42 8.99 -5.72 -4.03
C THR A 42 8.73 -6.99 -3.24
N ALA A 43 8.21 -8.01 -3.91
CA ALA A 43 7.98 -9.34 -3.35
C ALA A 43 9.08 -10.29 -3.86
N LYS A 44 9.86 -10.84 -2.92
CA LYS A 44 10.92 -11.80 -3.21
C LYS A 44 10.52 -13.17 -2.66
N ASP A 45 10.48 -14.16 -3.52
CA ASP A 45 10.32 -15.54 -3.11
C ASP A 45 11.62 -16.05 -2.48
N GLU A 46 11.56 -16.39 -1.19
CA GLU A 46 12.67 -16.95 -0.42
C GLU A 46 12.59 -18.50 -0.35
N SER A 47 11.63 -19.10 -1.06
CA SER A 47 11.51 -20.55 -1.15
C SER A 47 12.68 -21.17 -1.94
N SER A 48 12.90 -22.46 -1.74
CA SER A 48 13.91 -23.23 -2.48
C SER A 48 13.67 -23.25 -4.02
N ARG A 49 12.48 -22.82 -4.47
CA ARG A 49 12.12 -22.75 -5.90
C ARG A 49 12.60 -21.45 -6.57
N ASN A 50 12.94 -20.44 -5.79
CA ASN A 50 13.44 -19.12 -6.24
C ASN A 50 12.67 -18.58 -7.47
N LEU A 51 11.35 -18.40 -7.31
CA LEU A 51 10.46 -17.94 -8.39
C LEU A 51 10.74 -16.48 -8.82
N GLY A 52 11.74 -15.83 -8.20
CA GLY A 52 12.23 -14.52 -8.60
C GLY A 52 11.71 -13.35 -7.76
N THR A 53 11.83 -12.15 -8.32
CA THR A 53 11.43 -10.89 -7.67
C THR A 53 10.37 -10.20 -8.50
N TYR A 54 9.23 -9.87 -7.88
CA TYR A 54 8.10 -9.21 -8.51
C TYR A 54 7.97 -7.79 -7.98
N LYS A 55 7.61 -6.85 -8.85
CA LYS A 55 7.50 -5.42 -8.52
C LYS A 55 6.17 -4.81 -8.99
N PRO A 56 5.01 -5.34 -8.55
CA PRO A 56 3.73 -4.71 -8.85
C PRO A 56 3.64 -3.33 -8.21
N THR A 57 2.86 -2.46 -8.82
CA THR A 57 2.62 -1.11 -8.33
C THR A 57 1.15 -0.92 -7.98
N THR A 58 0.89 -0.10 -6.96
CA THR A 58 -0.45 0.20 -6.49
C THR A 58 -0.64 1.70 -6.32
N ILE A 59 -1.88 2.14 -6.45
CA ILE A 59 -2.33 3.46 -6.04
C ILE A 59 -3.27 3.29 -4.86
N GLY A 60 -3.14 4.14 -3.86
CA GLY A 60 -3.94 4.11 -2.65
C GLY A 60 -4.48 5.47 -2.28
N ILE A 61 -5.56 5.44 -1.55
CA ILE A 61 -6.11 6.59 -0.86
C ILE A 61 -6.43 6.17 0.56
N GLY A 62 -6.39 7.08 1.44
CA GLY A 62 -6.68 6.69 2.78
C GLY A 62 -6.84 7.93 3.73
N LEU A 63 -7.07 7.75 5.07
CA LEU A 63 -7.34 8.70 6.16
C LEU A 63 -6.30 8.62 7.25
N SER A 64 -5.96 9.77 7.83
CA SER A 64 -5.21 9.83 9.07
C SER A 64 -5.83 10.81 10.06
N MET A 65 -5.83 10.44 11.32
CA MET A 65 -6.27 11.30 12.41
C MET A 65 -5.25 11.26 13.55
N VAL A 66 -4.91 12.41 14.07
CA VAL A 66 -4.09 12.48 15.28
C VAL A 66 -4.94 12.17 16.50
N VAL A 67 -4.60 11.09 17.16
CA VAL A 67 -5.38 10.60 18.32
C VAL A 67 -4.81 11.06 19.65
N VAL A 68 -3.50 11.21 19.74
CA VAL A 68 -2.78 11.83 20.86
C VAL A 68 -1.54 12.55 20.33
N PRO A 69 -0.88 13.43 21.07
CA PRO A 69 0.34 14.10 20.61
C PRO A 69 1.37 13.09 20.09
N ASN A 70 1.92 13.36 18.91
CA ASN A 70 2.92 12.54 18.23
C ASN A 70 2.46 11.12 17.82
N LEU A 71 1.15 10.85 17.78
CA LEU A 71 0.59 9.58 17.33
C LEU A 71 -0.64 9.79 16.46
N ALA A 72 -0.61 9.26 15.24
CA ALA A 72 -1.74 9.21 14.35
C ALA A 72 -2.22 7.77 14.11
N LEU A 73 -3.50 7.64 13.80
CA LEU A 73 -4.13 6.43 13.29
C LEU A 73 -4.42 6.62 11.80
N ASP A 74 -3.92 5.72 10.98
CA ASP A 74 -4.12 5.72 9.53
C ASP A 74 -5.03 4.58 9.12
N GLY A 75 -5.97 4.85 8.21
CA GLY A 75 -6.73 3.84 7.47
C GLY A 75 -6.60 4.09 5.97
N TYR A 76 -6.49 3.09 5.12
CA TYR A 76 -6.31 3.26 3.70
C TYR A 76 -6.88 2.09 2.89
N VAL A 77 -7.19 2.36 1.63
CA VAL A 77 -7.49 1.37 0.61
C VAL A 77 -6.56 1.56 -0.58
N PHE A 78 -6.30 0.49 -1.29
CA PHE A 78 -5.42 0.53 -2.46
C PHE A 78 -5.92 -0.43 -3.55
N THR A 79 -5.47 -0.17 -4.78
CA THR A 79 -5.71 -1.03 -5.93
C THR A 79 -4.47 -1.14 -6.80
N ALA A 80 -4.41 -2.21 -7.60
CA ALA A 80 -3.35 -2.39 -8.59
C ALA A 80 -3.36 -1.27 -9.62
N LEU A 81 -2.17 -0.79 -9.95
CA LEU A 81 -1.93 0.10 -11.08
C LEU A 81 -1.24 -0.66 -12.22
N ASN A 82 -0.23 -1.45 -11.90
CA ASN A 82 0.46 -2.31 -12.86
C ASN A 82 0.81 -3.67 -12.25
N ASP A 83 0.79 -4.68 -13.11
CA ASP A 83 1.22 -6.02 -12.81
C ASP A 83 2.74 -6.17 -12.94
N SER A 84 3.28 -7.23 -12.36
CA SER A 84 4.66 -7.62 -12.56
C SER A 84 4.72 -9.00 -13.19
N THR A 85 5.32 -9.08 -14.37
CA THR A 85 5.49 -10.35 -15.11
C THR A 85 6.96 -10.74 -15.15
N GLN A 86 7.23 -12.01 -14.89
CA GLN A 86 8.56 -12.60 -14.98
C GLN A 86 8.52 -13.89 -15.79
N ALA A 87 9.51 -14.07 -16.68
CA ALA A 87 9.71 -15.35 -17.36
C ALA A 87 10.28 -16.35 -16.36
N LEU A 88 9.66 -17.53 -16.25
CA LEU A 88 10.16 -18.65 -15.46
C LEU A 88 11.04 -19.57 -16.30
N THR A 89 10.67 -19.77 -17.57
CA THR A 89 11.40 -20.52 -18.58
C THR A 89 11.17 -19.88 -19.96
N ALA A 90 11.81 -20.38 -21.01
CA ALA A 90 11.58 -19.90 -22.38
C ALA A 90 10.09 -20.03 -22.83
N THR A 91 9.31 -20.87 -22.17
CA THR A 91 7.93 -21.22 -22.56
C THR A 91 6.92 -20.99 -21.44
N SER A 92 7.31 -20.39 -20.32
CA SER A 92 6.42 -20.10 -19.20
C SER A 92 6.72 -18.77 -18.55
N SER A 93 5.67 -18.06 -18.13
CA SER A 93 5.76 -16.81 -17.39
C SER A 93 4.81 -16.79 -16.21
N MET A 94 5.13 -16.01 -15.21
CA MET A 94 4.28 -15.74 -14.05
C MET A 94 4.04 -14.25 -13.93
N THR A 95 2.77 -13.89 -13.84
CA THR A 95 2.32 -12.51 -13.61
C THR A 95 1.72 -12.43 -12.21
N VAL A 96 2.17 -11.45 -11.45
CA VAL A 96 1.66 -11.17 -10.11
C VAL A 96 1.01 -9.78 -10.11
N ASN A 97 -0.23 -9.74 -9.63
CA ASN A 97 -1.05 -8.55 -9.49
C ASN A 97 -1.55 -8.42 -8.05
N ALA A 98 -1.25 -7.31 -7.38
CA ALA A 98 -1.85 -6.96 -6.09
C ALA A 98 -3.17 -6.23 -6.37
N GLN A 99 -4.29 -6.94 -6.47
CA GLN A 99 -5.54 -6.40 -7.00
C GLN A 99 -6.09 -5.23 -6.19
N GLU A 100 -6.51 -5.52 -4.98
CA GLU A 100 -7.14 -4.53 -4.11
C GLU A 100 -6.93 -4.90 -2.64
N GLY A 101 -7.01 -3.91 -1.78
CA GLY A 101 -6.92 -4.15 -0.35
C GLY A 101 -7.12 -2.92 0.49
N TYR A 102 -7.03 -3.11 1.79
CA TYR A 102 -7.14 -2.07 2.79
C TYR A 102 -6.18 -2.35 3.94
N GLY A 103 -5.94 -1.33 4.72
CA GLY A 103 -5.10 -1.48 5.91
C GLY A 103 -5.31 -0.37 6.92
N PHE A 104 -4.71 -0.56 8.07
CA PHE A 104 -4.64 0.44 9.13
C PHE A 104 -3.29 0.36 9.83
N ASN A 105 -2.80 1.52 10.28
CA ASN A 105 -1.55 1.62 11.03
C ASN A 105 -1.70 2.56 12.22
N LEU A 106 -0.94 2.29 13.26
CA LEU A 106 -0.48 3.29 14.21
C LEU A 106 0.78 3.95 13.63
N ARG A 107 0.82 5.27 13.69
CA ARG A 107 1.92 6.06 13.16
C ARG A 107 2.44 7.05 14.19
N PRO A 108 3.35 6.64 15.07
CA PRO A 108 4.12 7.57 15.88
C PRO A 108 5.01 8.42 14.96
N TYR A 109 5.10 9.72 15.27
CA TYR A 109 5.91 10.67 14.52
C TYR A 109 6.62 11.66 15.44
N MET A 110 7.68 12.27 14.91
CA MET A 110 8.44 13.31 15.59
C MET A 110 8.79 14.39 14.59
N SER A 111 8.47 15.64 14.93
CA SER A 111 8.87 16.80 14.14
C SER A 111 10.37 17.09 14.33
N LEU A 112 11.11 17.12 13.23
CA LEU A 112 12.54 17.44 13.22
C LEU A 112 12.76 18.94 13.06
N ARG A 113 11.90 19.60 12.28
CA ARG A 113 11.86 21.04 12.00
C ARG A 113 10.41 21.43 11.70
N PRO A 114 10.04 22.70 11.65
CA PRO A 114 8.65 23.10 11.40
C PRO A 114 7.99 22.48 10.18
N ALA A 115 8.77 22.17 9.13
CA ALA A 115 8.24 21.56 7.91
C ALA A 115 8.55 20.06 7.76
N TRP A 116 9.37 19.45 8.61
CA TRP A 116 9.84 18.07 8.45
C TRP A 116 9.47 17.19 9.63
N SER A 117 8.97 15.99 9.36
CA SER A 117 8.73 14.97 10.39
C SER A 117 9.20 13.61 9.92
N ILE A 118 9.77 12.86 10.86
CA ILE A 118 10.03 11.44 10.70
C ILE A 118 8.93 10.65 11.41
N TYR A 119 8.53 9.53 10.84
CA TYR A 119 7.51 8.66 11.44
C TYR A 119 7.85 7.19 11.29
N ALA A 120 7.31 6.39 12.19
CA ALA A 120 7.25 4.94 12.04
C ALA A 120 5.81 4.52 11.71
N LYS A 121 5.66 3.33 11.13
CA LYS A 121 4.37 2.68 10.89
C LYS A 121 4.36 1.29 11.51
N LEU A 122 3.26 0.93 12.15
CA LEU A 122 2.99 -0.43 12.61
C LEU A 122 1.51 -0.73 12.43
N GLY A 123 1.18 -1.77 11.69
CA GLY A 123 -0.23 -2.06 11.42
C GLY A 123 -0.49 -3.38 10.72
N ARG A 124 -1.67 -3.47 10.13
CA ARG A 124 -2.13 -4.63 9.37
C ARG A 124 -2.64 -4.19 8.00
N GLN A 125 -2.31 -4.97 6.99
CA GLN A 125 -2.78 -4.81 5.62
C GLN A 125 -3.45 -6.10 5.17
N TYR A 126 -4.59 -5.96 4.55
CA TYR A 126 -5.39 -7.03 3.97
C TYR A 126 -5.56 -6.77 2.48
N GLY A 127 -5.56 -7.81 1.68
CA GLY A 127 -5.78 -7.64 0.25
C GLY A 127 -5.89 -8.95 -0.48
N THR A 128 -6.12 -8.84 -1.78
CA THR A 128 -6.17 -9.96 -2.71
C THR A 128 -5.03 -9.83 -3.71
N GLN A 129 -4.34 -10.92 -3.93
CA GLN A 129 -3.31 -11.05 -4.95
C GLN A 129 -3.76 -12.07 -5.97
N GLU A 130 -3.65 -11.73 -7.24
CA GLU A 130 -3.86 -12.64 -8.34
C GLU A 130 -2.51 -13.07 -8.94
N THR A 131 -2.35 -14.35 -9.13
CA THR A 131 -1.16 -14.93 -9.75
C THR A 131 -1.58 -15.72 -10.97
N THR A 132 -1.10 -15.33 -12.15
CA THR A 132 -1.36 -16.02 -13.41
C THR A 132 -0.08 -16.68 -13.91
N ILE A 133 -0.09 -17.99 -14.05
CA ILE A 133 0.99 -18.77 -14.65
C ILE A 133 0.57 -19.15 -16.07
N ARG A 134 1.32 -18.68 -17.07
CA ARG A 134 1.13 -19.01 -18.48
C ARG A 134 2.16 -20.05 -18.90
N ARG A 135 1.70 -21.09 -19.62
CA ARG A 135 2.50 -22.14 -20.23
C ARG A 135 2.00 -22.38 -21.66
N ILE A 136 2.75 -23.13 -22.46
CA ILE A 136 2.31 -23.53 -23.84
C ILE A 136 0.93 -24.20 -23.79
N ALA A 137 0.67 -25.03 -22.79
CA ALA A 137 -0.59 -25.77 -22.63
C ALA A 137 -1.77 -24.91 -22.13
N GLY A 138 -1.58 -23.64 -21.80
CA GLY A 138 -2.62 -22.74 -21.31
C GLY A 138 -2.20 -21.87 -20.15
N ALA A 139 -3.16 -21.10 -19.62
CA ALA A 139 -2.96 -20.23 -18.46
C ALA A 139 -3.78 -20.71 -17.27
N ALA A 140 -3.18 -20.67 -16.08
CA ALA A 140 -3.86 -20.92 -14.81
C ALA A 140 -3.76 -19.66 -13.94
N THR A 141 -4.90 -19.18 -13.44
CA THR A 141 -4.99 -18.02 -12.57
C THR A 141 -5.47 -18.46 -11.19
N THR A 142 -4.77 -18.00 -10.15
CA THR A 142 -5.10 -18.26 -8.76
C THR A 142 -5.22 -16.93 -8.03
N SER A 143 -6.33 -16.72 -7.33
CA SER A 143 -6.53 -15.58 -6.43
C SER A 143 -6.29 -16.02 -4.99
N THR A 144 -5.53 -15.23 -4.24
CA THR A 144 -5.18 -15.50 -2.84
C THR A 144 -5.40 -14.26 -2.01
N THR A 145 -6.19 -14.39 -0.95
CA THR A 145 -6.33 -13.33 0.06
C THR A 145 -5.18 -13.41 1.05
N TYR A 146 -4.65 -12.25 1.43
CA TYR A 146 -3.55 -12.17 2.39
C TYR A 146 -3.84 -11.19 3.53
N ALA A 147 -3.17 -11.42 4.64
CA ALA A 147 -3.13 -10.51 5.79
C ALA A 147 -1.67 -10.33 6.24
N HIS A 148 -1.14 -9.13 6.07
CA HIS A 148 0.24 -8.82 6.44
C HIS A 148 0.29 -7.95 7.69
N THR A 149 1.22 -8.25 8.61
CA THR A 149 1.68 -7.25 9.56
C THR A 149 2.69 -6.37 8.85
N ILE A 150 2.49 -5.06 8.92
CA ILE A 150 3.36 -4.08 8.28
C ILE A 150 4.08 -3.24 9.34
N TYR A 151 5.33 -2.92 9.06
CA TYR A 151 6.15 -2.00 9.85
C TYR A 151 7.09 -1.24 8.93
N GLY A 152 7.35 0.01 9.25
CA GLY A 152 8.17 0.85 8.38
C GLY A 152 8.57 2.16 9.00
N LEU A 153 9.34 2.90 8.23
CA LEU A 153 9.80 4.25 8.56
C LEU A 153 9.55 5.17 7.37
N GLY A 154 9.28 6.42 7.65
CA GLY A 154 9.06 7.41 6.63
C GLY A 154 9.46 8.80 7.06
N LEU A 155 9.54 9.66 6.06
CA LEU A 155 9.82 11.08 6.17
C LEU A 155 8.68 11.84 5.50
N SER A 156 8.29 12.96 6.08
CA SER A 156 7.30 13.83 5.48
C SER A 156 7.72 15.29 5.55
N HIS A 157 7.25 16.06 4.58
CA HIS A 157 7.53 17.46 4.44
C HIS A 157 6.24 18.24 4.17
N ASN A 158 5.97 19.30 4.94
CA ASN A 158 4.89 20.24 4.64
C ASN A 158 5.34 21.21 3.57
N LEU A 159 4.54 21.34 2.55
CA LEU A 159 4.69 22.33 1.51
C LEU A 159 4.10 23.68 1.96
N ASP A 160 2.95 23.62 2.65
CA ASP A 160 2.26 24.77 3.26
C ASP A 160 1.41 24.33 4.47
N ALA A 161 0.45 25.15 4.89
CA ALA A 161 -0.42 24.86 6.03
C ALA A 161 -1.37 23.66 5.83
N HIS A 162 -1.66 23.31 4.57
CA HIS A 162 -2.61 22.26 4.21
C HIS A 162 -1.95 21.11 3.46
N TRP A 163 -1.00 21.39 2.58
CA TRP A 163 -0.40 20.39 1.71
C TRP A 163 0.92 19.86 2.26
N GLY A 164 1.15 18.57 2.05
CA GLY A 164 2.41 17.95 2.35
C GLY A 164 2.67 16.73 1.47
N ILE A 165 3.92 16.33 1.42
CA ILE A 165 4.40 15.14 0.74
C ILE A 165 5.06 14.19 1.75
N GLY A 166 5.05 12.91 1.45
CA GLY A 166 5.73 11.92 2.27
C GLY A 166 6.29 10.79 1.45
N ALA A 167 7.31 10.16 1.98
CA ALA A 167 7.87 8.94 1.43
C ALA A 167 8.15 7.95 2.57
N ASP A 168 7.91 6.68 2.34
CA ASP A 168 8.20 5.65 3.33
C ASP A 168 8.71 4.35 2.72
N TYR A 169 9.43 3.64 3.55
CA TYR A 169 9.82 2.26 3.33
C TYR A 169 9.13 1.39 4.37
N THR A 170 8.33 0.45 3.89
CA THR A 170 7.55 -0.46 4.74
C THR A 170 7.92 -1.90 4.41
N ARG A 171 8.05 -2.72 5.42
CA ARG A 171 8.13 -4.18 5.31
C ARG A 171 6.81 -4.79 5.71
N ALA A 172 6.38 -5.77 4.93
CA ALA A 172 5.23 -6.58 5.23
C ALA A 172 5.68 -8.02 5.48
N LYS A 173 5.21 -8.60 6.60
CA LYS A 173 5.44 -10.00 6.91
C LYS A 173 4.09 -10.70 6.98
N ARG A 174 3.92 -11.74 6.19
CA ARG A 174 2.73 -12.59 6.21
C ARG A 174 2.70 -13.45 7.46
N ILE A 175 1.54 -13.70 8.03
CA ILE A 175 1.34 -14.58 9.18
C ILE A 175 0.39 -15.72 8.74
N PRO A 176 0.72 -16.97 9.04
CA PRO A 176 1.96 -17.56 9.54
C PRO A 176 2.83 -18.17 8.44
N SER A 177 4.12 -18.23 8.66
CA SER A 177 5.10 -19.11 7.97
C SER A 177 5.27 -18.99 6.44
N GLU A 178 5.02 -17.86 5.81
CA GLU A 178 5.37 -17.70 4.41
C GLU A 178 6.84 -17.33 4.20
N GLN A 179 7.44 -18.01 3.23
CA GLN A 179 8.83 -17.80 2.81
C GLN A 179 8.96 -16.62 1.82
N THR A 180 8.03 -15.64 1.89
CA THR A 180 8.04 -14.48 1.00
C THR A 180 8.34 -13.23 1.81
N SER A 181 9.40 -12.54 1.48
CA SER A 181 9.67 -11.21 2.05
C SER A 181 9.11 -10.16 1.11
N THR A 182 8.32 -9.25 1.67
CA THR A 182 7.68 -8.17 0.93
C THR A 182 8.11 -6.84 1.52
N SER A 183 8.58 -5.95 0.67
CA SER A 183 8.85 -4.55 1.01
C SER A 183 8.13 -3.61 0.05
N LEU A 184 7.75 -2.45 0.57
CA LEU A 184 7.07 -1.40 -0.18
C LEU A 184 7.86 -0.10 -0.04
N ILE A 185 8.02 0.60 -1.15
CA ILE A 185 8.41 2.00 -1.17
C ILE A 185 7.19 2.78 -1.62
N SER A 186 6.79 3.77 -0.83
CA SER A 186 5.62 4.59 -1.11
C SER A 186 6.00 6.06 -1.16
N ILE A 187 5.33 6.80 -2.04
CA ILE A 187 5.33 8.25 -2.06
C ILE A 187 3.89 8.73 -2.05
N GLY A 188 3.60 9.79 -1.32
CA GLY A 188 2.23 10.27 -1.18
C GLY A 188 2.13 11.78 -1.08
N LEU A 189 1.00 12.30 -1.52
CA LEU A 189 0.54 13.66 -1.35
C LEU A 189 -0.59 13.66 -0.31
N ARG A 190 -0.64 14.70 0.52
CA ARG A 190 -1.59 14.83 1.62
C ARG A 190 -2.20 16.23 1.70
N TYR A 191 -3.40 16.28 2.26
CA TYR A 191 -4.12 17.53 2.55
C TYR A 191 -4.66 17.52 3.98
N LYS A 192 -4.45 18.58 4.74
CA LYS A 192 -5.01 18.84 6.08
C LYS A 192 -6.33 19.59 5.92
N PHE A 193 -7.40 19.11 6.56
CA PHE A 193 -8.72 19.73 6.57
C PHE A 193 -8.87 20.77 7.66
#